data_43415e388226b466c819f2fa0084bfba
#
_entry.id   43415e388226b466c819f2fa0084bfba
#
_cell.length_a   1.000
_cell.length_b   1.000
_cell.length_c   1.000
_cell.angle_alpha   90.00
_cell.angle_beta   90.00
_cell.angle_gamma   90.00
#
_symmetry.space_group_name_H-M   'P 1'
#
loop_
_entity.id
_entity.type
_entity.pdbx_description
1 polymer ?
#
loop_
_entity_poly.entity_id
_entity_poly.type
_entity_poly.pdbx_seq_one_letter_code
_entity_poly.pdbx_strand_id
1 'polypeptide(L)'
;MKTLIVTATDTDVGKTVVSAMLTLAFRGIYWKPIQAGSAEGTDRQHVATMTGLPDEHFRPERHILREPLSPHRAAELDGIEIGAGDLDLPGDIAPDRWLIVEGAGGVLVPLNRGMLQVELFARWRAPAVLCARTSLGTINHTLMSLEALRHRAIDVLGIVFVGDAMPDSERTILEFSRTKKLGRLPILPRLDAASLNAAFESSFDRRDFETAYER
;
A
#
# COMPACT_ATOMS: atom_id res chain seq x y z
N MET A 1 0.95 7.72 -16.57
CA MET A 1 0.13 7.28 -15.41
C MET A 1 0.76 7.79 -14.14
N LYS A 2 -0.05 8.09 -13.14
CA LYS A 2 0.38 8.54 -11.81
C LYS A 2 0.39 7.31 -10.89
N THR A 3 1.55 6.73 -10.62
CA THR A 3 1.66 5.49 -9.83
C THR A 3 1.97 5.80 -8.38
N LEU A 4 1.15 5.32 -7.45
CA LEU A 4 1.33 5.45 -6.01
C LEU A 4 1.48 4.07 -5.37
N ILE A 5 2.59 3.83 -4.69
CA ILE A 5 2.83 2.59 -3.95
C ILE A 5 2.21 2.73 -2.56
N VAL A 6 1.39 1.78 -2.16
CA VAL A 6 0.88 1.64 -0.79
C VAL A 6 1.60 0.48 -0.13
N THR A 7 2.45 0.79 0.85
CA THR A 7 3.16 -0.19 1.66
C THR A 7 2.87 0.02 3.15
N ALA A 8 3.35 -0.84 4.01
CA ALA A 8 3.11 -0.72 5.45
C ALA A 8 4.29 -1.21 6.29
N THR A 9 4.22 -0.87 7.56
CA THR A 9 5.20 -1.32 8.56
C THR A 9 5.14 -2.81 8.86
N ASP A 10 3.99 -3.46 8.54
CA ASP A 10 3.76 -4.88 8.84
C ASP A 10 2.56 -5.41 8.01
N THR A 11 2.23 -6.69 8.20
CA THR A 11 0.95 -7.28 7.77
C THR A 11 -0.17 -6.75 8.67
N ASP A 12 -1.41 -6.76 8.20
CA ASP A 12 -2.63 -6.37 8.93
C ASP A 12 -2.62 -4.94 9.52
N VAL A 13 -1.87 -4.04 8.91
CA VAL A 13 -1.85 -2.60 9.26
C VAL A 13 -3.06 -1.86 8.69
N GLY A 14 -3.76 -2.44 7.69
CA GLY A 14 -4.87 -1.81 6.99
C GLY A 14 -4.51 -1.25 5.61
N LYS A 15 -3.42 -1.75 4.98
CA LYS A 15 -3.03 -1.37 3.60
C LYS A 15 -4.21 -1.43 2.64
N THR A 16 -4.94 -2.54 2.64
CA THR A 16 -6.04 -2.79 1.71
C THR A 16 -7.16 -1.77 1.86
N VAL A 17 -7.47 -1.33 3.10
CA VAL A 17 -8.48 -0.29 3.33
C VAL A 17 -7.97 1.08 2.87
N VAL A 18 -6.68 1.40 3.12
CA VAL A 18 -6.05 2.63 2.60
C VAL A 18 -6.02 2.62 1.09
N SER A 19 -5.65 1.49 0.46
CA SER A 19 -5.66 1.32 -1.00
C SER A 19 -7.05 1.50 -1.58
N ALA A 20 -8.09 0.93 -0.95
CA ALA A 20 -9.49 1.10 -1.34
C ALA A 20 -9.90 2.57 -1.26
N MET A 21 -9.60 3.25 -0.16
CA MET A 21 -9.90 4.67 0.03
C MET A 21 -9.23 5.54 -1.05
N LEU A 22 -7.94 5.32 -1.33
CA LEU A 22 -7.22 6.06 -2.37
C LEU A 22 -7.73 5.74 -3.77
N THR A 23 -8.02 4.46 -4.07
CA THR A 23 -8.59 4.05 -5.36
C THR A 23 -9.93 4.74 -5.61
N LEU A 24 -10.78 4.81 -4.59
CA LEU A 24 -12.07 5.48 -4.67
C LEU A 24 -11.90 7.00 -4.83
N ALA A 25 -11.09 7.64 -3.97
CA ALA A 25 -10.87 9.09 -3.97
C ALA A 25 -10.30 9.62 -5.30
N PHE A 26 -9.37 8.88 -5.90
CA PHE A 26 -8.75 9.27 -7.17
C PHE A 26 -9.43 8.64 -8.40
N ARG A 27 -10.48 7.82 -8.22
CA ARG A 27 -11.06 6.98 -9.27
C ARG A 27 -9.96 6.27 -10.08
N GLY A 28 -8.96 5.79 -9.34
CA GLY A 28 -7.77 5.16 -9.87
C GLY A 28 -7.99 3.71 -10.26
N ILE A 29 -6.93 3.07 -10.71
CA ILE A 29 -6.85 1.64 -10.95
C ILE A 29 -6.11 1.02 -9.76
N TYR A 30 -6.68 0.01 -9.14
CA TYR A 30 -6.04 -0.78 -8.08
C TYR A 30 -5.31 -1.98 -8.66
N TRP A 31 -4.12 -2.22 -8.15
CA TRP A 31 -3.36 -3.40 -8.48
C TRP A 31 -2.56 -3.92 -7.28
N LYS A 32 -2.78 -5.18 -6.94
CA LYS A 32 -1.93 -5.94 -6.01
C LYS A 32 -1.28 -7.07 -6.77
N PRO A 33 -0.01 -6.93 -7.18
CA PRO A 33 0.62 -7.91 -8.08
C PRO A 33 0.76 -9.31 -7.46
N ILE A 34 0.91 -9.40 -6.13
CA ILE A 34 1.07 -10.68 -5.43
C ILE A 34 0.04 -10.78 -4.31
N GLN A 35 -0.83 -11.76 -4.39
CA GLN A 35 -1.72 -12.19 -3.32
C GLN A 35 -1.20 -13.48 -2.70
N ALA A 36 -0.91 -13.45 -1.39
CA ALA A 36 -0.63 -14.64 -0.59
C ALA A 36 -1.82 -14.90 0.36
N GLY A 37 -2.30 -16.14 0.39
CA GLY A 37 -3.57 -16.49 1.01
C GLY A 37 -4.76 -16.08 0.13
N SER A 38 -5.47 -17.07 -0.40
CA SER A 38 -6.60 -16.82 -1.31
C SER A 38 -7.89 -17.53 -0.87
N ALA A 39 -7.85 -18.23 0.26
CA ALA A 39 -8.99 -19.04 0.74
C ALA A 39 -10.23 -18.18 1.09
N GLU A 40 -10.03 -16.96 1.57
CA GLU A 40 -11.10 -16.03 1.96
C GLU A 40 -11.32 -14.91 0.91
N GLY A 41 -10.83 -15.11 -0.31
CA GLY A 41 -10.83 -14.12 -1.37
C GLY A 41 -9.52 -13.34 -1.47
N THR A 42 -9.41 -12.48 -2.50
CA THR A 42 -8.23 -11.66 -2.70
C THR A 42 -8.47 -10.21 -2.25
N ASP A 43 -7.39 -9.48 -1.95
CA ASP A 43 -7.51 -8.06 -1.60
C ASP A 43 -8.15 -7.24 -2.73
N ARG A 44 -7.95 -7.63 -3.99
CA ARG A 44 -8.64 -7.03 -5.15
C ARG A 44 -10.17 -7.17 -5.03
N GLN A 45 -10.66 -8.33 -4.64
CA GLN A 45 -12.10 -8.55 -4.44
C GLN A 45 -12.62 -7.73 -3.25
N HIS A 46 -11.86 -7.64 -2.17
CA HIS A 46 -12.21 -6.81 -1.01
C HIS A 46 -12.25 -5.32 -1.40
N VAL A 47 -11.26 -4.82 -2.14
CA VAL A 47 -11.25 -3.42 -2.61
C VAL A 47 -12.43 -3.16 -3.55
N ALA A 48 -12.75 -4.08 -4.45
CA ALA A 48 -13.92 -3.96 -5.34
C ALA A 48 -15.23 -3.86 -4.53
N THR A 49 -15.39 -4.72 -3.53
CA THR A 49 -16.57 -4.71 -2.64
C THR A 49 -16.66 -3.40 -1.84
N MET A 50 -15.55 -2.95 -1.24
CA MET A 50 -15.53 -1.74 -0.43
C MET A 50 -15.80 -0.46 -1.25
N THR A 51 -15.31 -0.41 -2.49
CA THR A 51 -15.41 0.80 -3.30
C THR A 51 -16.66 0.86 -4.16
N GLY A 52 -17.21 -0.30 -4.55
CA GLY A 52 -18.33 -0.38 -5.51
C GLY A 52 -17.99 0.15 -6.91
N LEU A 53 -16.69 0.31 -7.23
CA LEU A 53 -16.26 0.74 -8.55
C LEU A 53 -16.41 -0.41 -9.56
N PRO A 54 -16.58 -0.12 -10.87
CA PRO A 54 -16.67 -1.14 -11.91
C PRO A 54 -15.33 -1.85 -12.14
N ASP A 55 -15.36 -3.04 -12.73
CA ASP A 55 -14.24 -3.97 -12.89
C ASP A 55 -13.00 -3.36 -13.58
N GLU A 56 -13.20 -2.37 -14.44
CA GLU A 56 -12.14 -1.63 -15.12
C GLU A 56 -11.18 -0.89 -14.18
N HIS A 57 -11.55 -0.74 -12.89
CA HIS A 57 -10.71 -0.18 -11.84
C HIS A 57 -9.82 -1.21 -11.13
N PHE A 58 -9.91 -2.49 -11.50
CA PHE A 58 -9.19 -3.56 -10.79
C PHE A 58 -8.38 -4.42 -11.74
N ARG A 59 -7.07 -4.36 -11.59
CA ARG A 59 -6.20 -5.25 -12.36
C ARG A 59 -6.05 -6.61 -11.68
N PRO A 60 -6.03 -7.71 -12.45
CA PRO A 60 -5.76 -9.02 -11.89
C PRO A 60 -4.35 -9.09 -11.31
N GLU A 61 -4.22 -9.88 -10.26
CA GLU A 61 -2.95 -10.24 -9.66
C GLU A 61 -2.04 -10.96 -10.69
N ARG A 62 -0.73 -10.82 -10.55
CA ARG A 62 0.23 -11.62 -11.33
C ARG A 62 0.41 -13.01 -10.74
N HIS A 63 0.43 -13.07 -9.39
CA HIS A 63 0.54 -14.32 -8.66
C HIS A 63 -0.52 -14.37 -7.58
N ILE A 64 -1.31 -15.43 -7.58
CA ILE A 64 -2.22 -15.80 -6.50
C ILE A 64 -1.66 -17.06 -5.87
N LEU A 65 -1.25 -16.96 -4.61
CA LEU A 65 -0.61 -18.03 -3.85
C LEU A 65 -1.60 -18.56 -2.80
N ARG A 66 -1.65 -19.87 -2.62
CA ARG A 66 -2.65 -20.52 -1.75
C ARG A 66 -2.46 -20.20 -0.28
N GLU A 67 -1.21 -20.31 0.18
CA GLU A 67 -0.92 -20.19 1.60
C GLU A 67 -0.78 -18.73 2.05
N PRO A 68 -1.33 -18.36 3.24
CA PRO A 68 -1.21 -17.02 3.82
C PRO A 68 0.16 -16.83 4.50
N LEU A 69 1.21 -17.02 3.72
CA LEU A 69 2.60 -16.90 4.12
C LEU A 69 3.28 -15.75 3.38
N SER A 70 4.54 -15.44 3.76
CA SER A 70 5.31 -14.49 2.95
C SER A 70 5.46 -14.99 1.51
N PRO A 71 5.45 -14.09 0.50
CA PRO A 71 5.39 -14.46 -0.92
C PRO A 71 6.38 -15.53 -1.34
N HIS A 72 7.67 -15.38 -0.94
CA HIS A 72 8.72 -16.35 -1.29
C HIS A 72 8.38 -17.77 -0.85
N ARG A 73 7.83 -17.93 0.36
CA ARG A 73 7.51 -19.26 0.89
C ARG A 73 6.23 -19.82 0.29
N ALA A 74 5.21 -18.99 0.14
CA ALA A 74 3.95 -19.41 -0.49
C ALA A 74 4.19 -19.83 -1.96
N ALA A 75 5.02 -19.08 -2.70
CA ALA A 75 5.40 -19.41 -4.07
C ALA A 75 6.16 -20.75 -4.17
N GLU A 76 7.13 -21.00 -3.26
CA GLU A 76 7.83 -22.30 -3.21
C GLU A 76 6.87 -23.47 -3.01
N LEU A 77 5.88 -23.33 -2.11
CA LEU A 77 4.89 -24.37 -1.85
C LEU A 77 3.96 -24.60 -3.06
N ASP A 78 3.71 -23.56 -3.84
CA ASP A 78 2.91 -23.65 -5.05
C ASP A 78 3.71 -24.02 -6.31
N GLY A 79 5.04 -24.16 -6.19
CA GLY A 79 5.92 -24.43 -7.34
C GLY A 79 6.00 -23.26 -8.32
N ILE A 80 5.78 -22.03 -7.83
CA ILE A 80 5.80 -20.78 -8.62
C ILE A 80 7.12 -20.06 -8.37
N GLU A 81 7.75 -19.56 -9.43
CA GLU A 81 8.89 -18.66 -9.35
C GLU A 81 8.42 -17.22 -9.60
N ILE A 82 8.68 -16.33 -8.63
CA ILE A 82 8.35 -14.90 -8.74
C ILE A 82 9.58 -14.18 -9.27
N GLY A 83 9.53 -13.76 -10.55
CA GLY A 83 10.56 -12.96 -11.20
C GLY A 83 10.31 -11.45 -11.10
N ALA A 84 11.36 -10.64 -11.06
CA ALA A 84 11.22 -9.18 -11.05
C ALA A 84 10.51 -8.63 -12.30
N GLY A 85 10.71 -9.27 -13.47
CA GLY A 85 10.09 -8.88 -14.73
C GLY A 85 8.58 -9.11 -14.76
N ASP A 86 8.10 -10.12 -14.03
CA ASP A 86 6.65 -10.44 -13.95
C ASP A 86 5.87 -9.33 -13.22
N LEU A 87 6.58 -8.54 -12.41
CA LEU A 87 6.03 -7.51 -11.53
C LEU A 87 6.25 -6.09 -12.06
N ASP A 88 6.63 -5.93 -13.32
CA ASP A 88 6.76 -4.61 -13.93
C ASP A 88 5.41 -3.89 -13.97
N LEU A 89 5.46 -2.55 -13.79
CA LEU A 89 4.25 -1.73 -13.83
C LEU A 89 3.58 -1.85 -15.20
N PRO A 90 2.23 -1.91 -15.24
CA PRO A 90 1.50 -2.03 -16.49
C PRO A 90 1.71 -0.80 -17.38
N GLY A 91 2.05 -1.01 -18.65
CA GLY A 91 2.30 0.05 -19.63
C GLY A 91 1.05 0.52 -20.41
N ASP A 92 -0.09 -0.12 -20.20
CA ASP A 92 -1.36 0.09 -20.92
C ASP A 92 -2.34 1.04 -20.20
N ILE A 93 -1.89 1.72 -19.14
CA ILE A 93 -2.70 2.69 -18.38
C ILE A 93 -2.45 4.09 -18.92
N ALA A 94 -3.52 4.85 -19.18
CA ALA A 94 -3.44 6.21 -19.69
C ALA A 94 -2.60 7.14 -18.76
N PRO A 95 -1.90 8.15 -19.33
CA PRO A 95 -0.96 8.99 -18.57
C PRO A 95 -1.60 9.80 -17.43
N ASP A 96 -2.87 10.14 -17.53
CA ASP A 96 -3.65 10.92 -16.56
C ASP A 96 -4.30 10.07 -15.46
N ARG A 97 -4.32 8.75 -15.63
CA ARG A 97 -4.94 7.83 -14.67
C ARG A 97 -4.00 7.53 -13.49
N TRP A 98 -4.62 7.38 -12.33
CA TRP A 98 -3.92 6.89 -11.13
C TRP A 98 -3.82 5.36 -11.13
N LEU A 99 -2.66 4.85 -10.74
CA LEU A 99 -2.44 3.46 -10.40
C LEU A 99 -2.05 3.35 -8.93
N ILE A 100 -2.91 2.76 -8.14
CA ILE A 100 -2.66 2.46 -6.73
C ILE A 100 -2.13 1.04 -6.64
N VAL A 101 -0.84 0.90 -6.31
CA VAL A 101 -0.18 -0.41 -6.24
C VAL A 101 0.02 -0.81 -4.80
N GLU A 102 -0.60 -1.90 -4.39
CA GLU A 102 -0.46 -2.43 -3.03
C GLU A 102 0.65 -3.47 -2.92
N GLY A 103 1.55 -3.26 -1.98
CA GLY A 103 2.58 -4.24 -1.63
C GLY A 103 2.07 -5.37 -0.74
N ALA A 104 2.77 -6.50 -0.71
CA ALA A 104 2.47 -7.65 0.15
C ALA A 104 3.18 -7.53 1.51
N GLY A 105 2.45 -7.48 2.62
CA GLY A 105 3.03 -7.40 3.96
C GLY A 105 3.80 -6.09 4.23
N GLY A 106 4.93 -6.18 4.91
CA GLY A 106 5.79 -5.03 5.24
C GLY A 106 6.86 -4.75 4.19
N VAL A 107 7.61 -3.66 4.38
CA VAL A 107 8.60 -3.13 3.42
C VAL A 107 9.67 -4.15 3.01
N LEU A 108 10.19 -4.93 3.95
CA LEU A 108 11.30 -5.88 3.73
C LEU A 108 10.86 -7.33 3.56
N VAL A 109 9.60 -7.55 3.18
CA VAL A 109 9.09 -8.91 2.92
C VAL A 109 9.80 -9.49 1.69
N PRO A 110 10.32 -10.74 1.75
CA PRO A 110 10.94 -11.38 0.60
C PRO A 110 9.88 -11.84 -0.42
N LEU A 111 10.09 -11.49 -1.67
CA LEU A 111 9.29 -11.94 -2.80
C LEU A 111 9.78 -13.28 -3.34
N ASN A 112 11.10 -13.48 -3.33
CA ASN A 112 11.79 -14.75 -3.58
C ASN A 112 13.07 -14.81 -2.71
N ARG A 113 13.92 -15.82 -2.87
CA ARG A 113 15.15 -15.97 -2.07
C ARG A 113 16.24 -14.94 -2.36
N GLY A 114 16.14 -14.19 -3.44
CA GLY A 114 17.14 -13.20 -3.86
C GLY A 114 16.61 -11.76 -3.92
N MET A 115 15.30 -11.52 -3.65
CA MET A 115 14.69 -10.21 -3.84
C MET A 115 13.71 -9.86 -2.72
N LEU A 116 13.92 -8.72 -2.09
CA LEU A 116 12.97 -8.10 -1.16
C LEU A 116 11.97 -7.20 -1.91
N GLN A 117 10.79 -7.03 -1.35
CA GLN A 117 9.74 -6.16 -1.91
C GLN A 117 10.21 -4.71 -2.14
N VAL A 118 11.01 -4.18 -1.23
CA VAL A 118 11.55 -2.82 -1.34
C VAL A 118 12.43 -2.62 -2.59
N GLU A 119 13.06 -3.68 -3.09
CA GLU A 119 13.86 -3.63 -4.33
C GLU A 119 12.95 -3.49 -5.55
N LEU A 120 11.78 -4.12 -5.50
CA LEU A 120 10.74 -3.93 -6.52
C LEU A 120 10.21 -2.49 -6.50
N PHE A 121 9.98 -1.92 -5.32
CA PHE A 121 9.56 -0.51 -5.20
C PHE A 121 10.61 0.45 -5.78
N ALA A 122 11.89 0.22 -5.50
CA ALA A 122 12.99 1.01 -6.08
C ALA A 122 13.03 0.89 -7.62
N ARG A 123 12.74 -0.29 -8.17
CA ARG A 123 12.64 -0.53 -9.62
C ARG A 123 11.48 0.25 -10.25
N TRP A 124 10.34 0.35 -9.59
CA TRP A 124 9.16 1.07 -10.07
C TRP A 124 9.34 2.59 -10.11
N ARG A 125 10.25 3.14 -9.30
CA ARG A 125 10.54 4.59 -9.23
C ARG A 125 9.30 5.46 -9.03
N ALA A 126 8.35 4.96 -8.27
CA ALA A 126 7.12 5.65 -7.91
C ALA A 126 7.15 6.06 -6.45
N PRO A 127 6.48 7.19 -6.08
CA PRO A 127 6.36 7.59 -4.69
C PRO A 127 5.58 6.55 -3.87
N ALA A 128 5.94 6.43 -2.59
CA ALA A 128 5.32 5.48 -1.68
C ALA A 128 4.60 6.18 -0.52
N VAL A 129 3.46 5.64 -0.15
CA VAL A 129 2.75 5.93 1.10
C VAL A 129 3.05 4.81 2.08
N LEU A 130 3.49 5.16 3.29
CA LEU A 130 3.73 4.19 4.36
C LEU A 130 2.53 4.16 5.32
N CYS A 131 1.82 3.06 5.36
CA CYS A 131 0.78 2.80 6.35
C CYS A 131 1.43 2.34 7.67
N ALA A 132 1.08 2.99 8.77
CA ALA A 132 1.57 2.68 10.10
C ALA A 132 0.39 2.55 11.07
N ARG A 133 0.30 1.42 11.79
CA ARG A 133 -0.70 1.28 12.87
C ARG A 133 -0.39 2.25 14.00
N THR A 134 -1.38 2.58 14.83
CA THR A 134 -1.19 3.48 15.98
C THR A 134 -0.89 2.77 17.30
N SER A 135 -0.99 1.43 17.33
CA SER A 135 -0.75 0.62 18.54
C SER A 135 0.73 0.58 18.96
N LEU A 136 0.99 0.14 20.20
CA LEU A 136 2.33 0.03 20.76
C LEU A 136 3.30 -0.72 19.83
N GLY A 137 4.54 -0.24 19.75
CA GLY A 137 5.59 -0.73 18.84
C GLY A 137 5.68 0.04 17.53
N THR A 138 4.65 0.87 17.19
CA THR A 138 4.59 1.58 15.91
C THR A 138 5.77 2.53 15.69
N ILE A 139 6.26 3.22 16.72
CA ILE A 139 7.38 4.16 16.57
C ILE A 139 8.59 3.44 15.98
N ASN A 140 9.02 2.34 16.60
CA ASN A 140 10.14 1.54 16.11
C ASN A 140 9.91 1.01 14.70
N HIS A 141 8.77 0.36 14.45
CA HIS A 141 8.48 -0.24 13.13
C HIS A 141 8.38 0.81 12.03
N THR A 142 7.82 1.98 12.32
CA THR A 142 7.70 3.06 11.34
C THR A 142 9.06 3.65 10.99
N LEU A 143 9.90 3.95 11.99
CA LEU A 143 11.23 4.50 11.75
C LEU A 143 12.12 3.51 10.98
N MET A 144 12.14 2.23 11.34
CA MET A 144 12.86 1.18 10.59
C MET A 144 12.37 1.05 9.14
N SER A 145 11.06 1.10 8.92
CA SER A 145 10.49 1.03 7.57
C SER A 145 10.89 2.23 6.72
N LEU A 146 10.89 3.43 7.30
CA LEU A 146 11.33 4.64 6.62
C LEU A 146 12.82 4.60 6.28
N GLU A 147 13.66 4.10 7.18
CA GLU A 147 15.09 3.90 6.90
C GLU A 147 15.30 2.93 5.74
N ALA A 148 14.58 1.81 5.72
CA ALA A 148 14.67 0.83 4.65
C ALA A 148 14.26 1.40 3.28
N LEU A 149 13.20 2.22 3.22
CA LEU A 149 12.74 2.90 2.02
C LEU A 149 13.76 3.94 1.54
N ARG A 150 14.23 4.79 2.44
CA ARG A 150 15.20 5.86 2.14
C ARG A 150 16.55 5.32 1.70
N HIS A 151 17.03 4.25 2.33
CA HIS A 151 18.27 3.59 1.92
C HIS A 151 18.27 3.15 0.46
N ARG A 152 17.10 2.92 -0.10
CA ARG A 152 16.90 2.54 -1.52
C ARG A 152 16.39 3.70 -2.39
N ALA A 153 16.55 4.93 -1.90
CA ALA A 153 16.15 6.15 -2.59
C ALA A 153 14.69 6.16 -3.07
N ILE A 154 13.79 5.50 -2.31
CA ILE A 154 12.36 5.53 -2.58
C ILE A 154 11.80 6.83 -2.02
N ASP A 155 11.10 7.60 -2.85
CA ASP A 155 10.42 8.82 -2.44
C ASP A 155 9.23 8.45 -1.55
N VAL A 156 9.31 8.78 -0.26
CA VAL A 156 8.23 8.55 0.69
C VAL A 156 7.39 9.82 0.78
N LEU A 157 6.23 9.79 0.12
CA LEU A 157 5.29 10.90 0.09
C LEU A 157 4.82 11.30 1.50
N GLY A 158 4.61 10.31 2.36
CA GLY A 158 4.23 10.52 3.75
C GLY A 158 3.73 9.26 4.44
N ILE A 159 3.24 9.47 5.67
CA ILE A 159 2.71 8.42 6.54
C ILE A 159 1.18 8.55 6.60
N VAL A 160 0.49 7.44 6.40
CA VAL A 160 -0.92 7.24 6.76
C VAL A 160 -0.97 6.44 8.05
N PHE A 161 -1.42 7.06 9.13
CA PHE A 161 -1.69 6.33 10.37
C PHE A 161 -3.02 5.59 10.26
N VAL A 162 -3.09 4.37 10.80
CA VAL A 162 -4.29 3.54 10.77
C VAL A 162 -4.63 3.09 12.18
N GLY A 163 -5.83 3.44 12.65
CA GLY A 163 -6.32 3.13 14.00
C GLY A 163 -6.73 4.36 14.81
N ASP A 164 -6.88 4.17 16.11
CA ASP A 164 -7.25 5.23 17.05
C ASP A 164 -6.19 6.31 17.15
N ALA A 165 -6.60 7.52 17.54
CA ALA A 165 -5.67 8.63 17.70
C ALA A 165 -4.68 8.37 18.84
N MET A 166 -3.39 8.41 18.50
CA MET A 166 -2.28 8.33 19.47
C MET A 166 -1.34 9.53 19.26
N PRO A 167 -1.77 10.74 19.67
CA PRO A 167 -1.12 11.98 19.29
C PRO A 167 0.36 12.06 19.65
N ASP A 168 0.75 11.49 20.77
CA ASP A 168 2.14 11.49 21.21
C ASP A 168 3.02 10.59 20.34
N SER A 169 2.59 9.36 20.08
CA SER A 169 3.30 8.43 19.19
C SER A 169 3.39 8.96 17.77
N GLU A 170 2.28 9.50 17.23
CA GLU A 170 2.24 10.11 15.90
C GLU A 170 3.23 11.29 15.81
N ARG A 171 3.21 12.22 16.79
CA ARG A 171 4.13 13.35 16.85
C ARG A 171 5.58 12.89 16.93
N THR A 172 5.90 11.95 17.83
CA THR A 172 7.24 11.39 17.97
C THR A 172 7.78 10.85 16.65
N ILE A 173 6.97 10.05 15.93
CA ILE A 173 7.35 9.51 14.63
C ILE A 173 7.66 10.64 13.62
N LEU A 174 6.81 11.65 13.54
CA LEU A 174 6.98 12.76 12.61
C LEU A 174 8.22 13.60 12.92
N GLU A 175 8.48 13.87 14.18
CA GLU A 175 9.66 14.64 14.65
C GLU A 175 10.96 13.91 14.32
N PHE A 176 11.07 12.62 14.65
CA PHE A 176 12.28 11.83 14.37
C PHE A 176 12.46 11.57 12.87
N SER A 177 11.40 11.25 12.17
CA SER A 177 11.48 10.89 10.75
C SER A 177 11.53 12.08 9.80
N ARG A 178 11.03 13.25 10.21
CA ARG A 178 10.81 14.43 9.34
C ARG A 178 9.97 14.08 8.11
N THR A 179 9.09 13.09 8.24
CA THR A 179 8.21 12.65 7.16
C THR A 179 6.84 13.30 7.35
N LYS A 180 6.19 13.69 6.26
CA LYS A 180 4.87 14.30 6.30
C LYS A 180 3.82 13.30 6.81
N LYS A 181 2.90 13.77 7.66
CA LYS A 181 1.64 13.08 7.92
C LYS A 181 0.68 13.37 6.77
N LEU A 182 0.22 12.33 6.05
CA LEU A 182 -0.81 12.48 5.03
C LEU A 182 -2.22 12.47 5.62
N GLY A 183 -2.40 11.77 6.72
CA GLY A 183 -3.67 11.67 7.41
C GLY A 183 -3.72 10.51 8.39
N ARG A 184 -4.90 10.29 8.97
CA ARG A 184 -5.18 9.12 9.80
C ARG A 184 -6.52 8.50 9.39
N LEU A 185 -6.47 7.22 9.04
CA LEU A 185 -7.66 6.40 8.79
C LEU A 185 -8.09 5.77 10.12
N PRO A 186 -9.22 6.17 10.72
CA PRO A 186 -9.72 5.53 11.93
C PRO A 186 -10.23 4.12 11.63
N ILE A 187 -10.49 3.33 12.67
CA ILE A 187 -11.23 2.07 12.52
C ILE A 187 -12.67 2.42 12.10
N LEU A 188 -13.02 2.02 10.90
CA LEU A 188 -14.35 2.29 10.35
C LEU A 188 -15.34 1.21 10.79
N PRO A 189 -16.56 1.57 11.24
CA PRO A 189 -17.57 0.61 11.64
C PRO A 189 -18.13 -0.18 10.45
N ARG A 190 -18.00 0.37 9.24
CA ARG A 190 -18.39 -0.25 7.97
C ARG A 190 -17.33 0.06 6.91
N LEU A 191 -17.04 -0.93 6.08
CA LEU A 191 -16.11 -0.79 4.97
C LEU A 191 -16.91 -0.72 3.66
N ASP A 192 -17.41 0.49 3.35
CA ASP A 192 -18.15 0.79 2.13
C ASP A 192 -17.69 2.14 1.53
N ALA A 193 -18.13 2.42 0.32
CA ALA A 193 -17.74 3.63 -0.40
C ALA A 193 -18.07 4.93 0.34
N ALA A 194 -19.20 4.97 1.06
CA ALA A 194 -19.61 6.16 1.80
C ALA A 194 -18.67 6.44 2.97
N SER A 195 -18.35 5.39 3.76
CA SER A 195 -17.43 5.50 4.90
C SER A 195 -16.00 5.82 4.46
N LEU A 196 -15.53 5.24 3.36
CA LEU A 196 -14.20 5.52 2.80
C LEU A 196 -14.10 6.96 2.30
N ASN A 197 -15.11 7.47 1.58
CA ASN A 197 -15.13 8.87 1.12
C ASN A 197 -15.16 9.84 2.31
N ALA A 198 -16.03 9.60 3.30
CA ALA A 198 -16.10 10.44 4.50
C ALA A 198 -14.76 10.47 5.27
N ALA A 199 -14.08 9.33 5.39
CA ALA A 199 -12.76 9.25 6.01
C ALA A 199 -11.71 10.04 5.22
N PHE A 200 -11.72 9.94 3.89
CA PHE A 200 -10.80 10.71 3.06
C PHE A 200 -11.05 12.20 3.20
N GLU A 201 -12.29 12.66 3.03
CA GLU A 201 -12.65 14.07 3.10
C GLU A 201 -12.37 14.72 4.46
N SER A 202 -12.51 13.96 5.56
CA SER A 202 -12.30 14.47 6.91
C SER A 202 -10.84 14.50 7.36
N SER A 203 -9.97 13.66 6.79
CA SER A 203 -8.66 13.39 7.37
C SER A 203 -7.49 13.51 6.41
N PHE A 204 -7.74 13.73 5.10
CA PHE A 204 -6.70 13.77 4.08
C PHE A 204 -6.88 15.00 3.16
N ASP A 205 -5.76 15.51 2.65
CA ASP A 205 -5.77 16.54 1.59
C ASP A 205 -5.34 15.90 0.26
N ARG A 206 -6.18 15.96 -0.75
CA ARG A 206 -5.90 15.45 -2.10
C ARG A 206 -4.60 15.99 -2.68
N ARG A 207 -4.31 17.28 -2.45
CA ARG A 207 -3.10 17.96 -2.95
C ARG A 207 -1.81 17.30 -2.45
N ASP A 208 -1.84 16.70 -1.26
CA ASP A 208 -0.69 16.03 -0.68
C ASP A 208 -0.22 14.83 -1.50
N PHE A 209 -1.10 14.22 -2.27
CA PHE A 209 -0.80 13.11 -3.18
C PHE A 209 -0.45 13.61 -4.59
N GLU A 210 -1.04 14.72 -5.03
CA GLU A 210 -0.88 15.26 -6.38
C GLU A 210 0.47 15.95 -6.59
N THR A 211 1.01 16.62 -5.57
CA THR A 211 2.28 17.36 -5.62
C THR A 211 3.50 16.51 -6.02
N ALA A 212 3.46 15.20 -5.82
CA ALA A 212 4.53 14.30 -6.26
C ALA A 212 4.66 14.22 -7.79
N TYR A 213 3.63 14.62 -8.53
CA TYR A 213 3.54 14.52 -10.00
C TYR A 213 3.53 15.88 -10.72
N GLU A 214 3.67 16.97 -9.96
CA GLU A 214 3.75 18.34 -10.50
C GLU A 214 5.18 18.85 -10.65
N ARG A 215 6.18 18.00 -10.39
CA ARG A 215 7.62 18.31 -10.44
C ARG A 215 8.25 17.99 -11.78
#